data_26bfa2aec47e2b96fbef1482befaea83
#
_entry.id   26bfa2aec47e2b96fbef1482befaea83
#
_cell.length_a   1.000
_cell.length_b   1.000
_cell.length_c   1.000
_cell.angle_alpha   90.00
_cell.angle_beta   90.00
_cell.angle_gamma   90.00
#
_symmetry.space_group_name_H-M   'P 1'
#
loop_
_entity.id
_entity.type
_entity.pdbx_description
1 polymer ?
#
loop_
_entity_poly.entity_id
_entity_poly.type
_entity_poly.pdbx_seq_one_letter_code
_entity_poly.pdbx_strand_id
1 'polypeptide(L)'
;MINEKYGFGTKSIHAGNVKDTQYGALATPIFQTSTFVFDNCEQGGRRFAGEEGGYIYTRLGNPTTSVLESKIAALENGEACVAAASGMGAISSALWTVAAAGKHIVADGTLYGCTFALLNHGMTRYGVEVSFVDTSDLDEVRKALKPNTCAVYLETPANPNLKIADIAAVAALAHGYNKDIKVICDNTFASPYLQRPLELGADVVVHSATKYLNGHGDVIAGFVVGSAEFCTQVRMFGLKDMTGAVMDPFTSFLILRGLKTLEIRMQKHCANAHAVAEFLYNHPAVDKVYYPGLVDHPGHDIARRQMSDFGGMLSFEVKGGRAAGVKLVNALHLVTVAVSLGDAETLIEHPASMTHSTYTEEELAASGIAAGLIRLSVGLENAEDIIADLKQALDQL
;
A
#
# COMPACT_ATOMS: atom_id res chain seq x y z
N MET A 1 -9.91 16.55 -20.11
CA MET A 1 -10.29 15.45 -19.19
C MET A 1 -10.08 14.14 -19.92
N ILE A 2 -9.41 13.18 -19.32
CA ILE A 2 -9.23 11.84 -19.90
C ILE A 2 -10.55 11.09 -19.76
N ASN A 3 -10.99 10.48 -20.86
CA ASN A 3 -12.21 9.70 -20.91
C ASN A 3 -12.08 8.47 -19.98
N GLU A 4 -13.09 8.20 -19.16
CA GLU A 4 -13.19 7.01 -18.29
C GLU A 4 -12.99 5.69 -19.04
N LYS A 5 -13.23 5.68 -20.34
CA LYS A 5 -13.06 4.53 -21.25
C LYS A 5 -11.61 4.15 -21.56
N TYR A 6 -10.63 4.98 -21.22
CA TYR A 6 -9.23 4.63 -21.50
C TYR A 6 -8.71 3.52 -20.59
N GLY A 7 -7.91 2.62 -21.17
CA GLY A 7 -7.24 1.55 -20.43
C GLY A 7 -6.25 2.08 -19.41
N PHE A 8 -5.83 1.20 -18.49
CA PHE A 8 -4.97 1.53 -17.35
C PHE A 8 -3.65 2.21 -17.78
N GLY A 9 -2.92 1.64 -18.75
CA GLY A 9 -1.64 2.20 -19.22
C GLY A 9 -1.79 3.62 -19.79
N THR A 10 -2.89 3.89 -20.52
CA THR A 10 -3.19 5.25 -20.99
C THR A 10 -3.47 6.19 -19.81
N LYS A 11 -4.22 5.75 -18.82
CA LYS A 11 -4.49 6.53 -17.60
C LYS A 11 -3.19 6.79 -16.82
N SER A 12 -2.31 5.80 -16.67
CA SER A 12 -1.00 5.94 -16.00
C SER A 12 -0.13 7.04 -16.61
N ILE A 13 -0.22 7.22 -17.93
CA ILE A 13 0.56 8.23 -18.65
C ILE A 13 -0.14 9.60 -18.60
N HIS A 14 -1.43 9.65 -18.87
CA HIS A 14 -2.13 10.89 -19.22
C HIS A 14 -3.09 11.42 -18.14
N ALA A 15 -3.62 10.60 -17.23
CA ALA A 15 -4.59 11.06 -16.23
C ALA A 15 -4.00 12.16 -15.36
N GLY A 16 -4.81 13.16 -15.03
CA GLY A 16 -4.42 14.30 -14.21
C GLY A 16 -3.50 15.33 -14.88
N ASN A 17 -2.90 15.01 -16.06
CA ASN A 17 -2.00 15.95 -16.73
C ASN A 17 -2.74 17.23 -17.13
N VAL A 18 -2.18 18.36 -16.74
CA VAL A 18 -2.64 19.69 -17.12
C VAL A 18 -1.66 20.28 -18.13
N LYS A 19 -2.18 20.85 -19.23
CA LYS A 19 -1.34 21.52 -20.21
C LYS A 19 -0.65 22.72 -19.56
N ASP A 20 0.67 22.77 -19.61
CA ASP A 20 1.40 23.98 -19.24
C ASP A 20 1.10 25.07 -20.28
N THR A 21 0.46 26.15 -19.80
CA THR A 21 0.05 27.27 -20.66
C THR A 21 1.12 28.36 -20.76
N GLN A 22 2.15 28.32 -19.92
CA GLN A 22 3.20 29.33 -19.89
C GLN A 22 4.31 29.03 -20.91
N TYR A 23 4.81 27.81 -20.91
CA TYR A 23 5.94 27.42 -21.77
C TYR A 23 5.66 26.18 -22.64
N GLY A 24 4.50 25.55 -22.48
CA GLY A 24 4.12 24.35 -23.23
C GLY A 24 4.91 23.09 -22.83
N ALA A 25 5.39 23.00 -21.59
CA ALA A 25 6.13 21.84 -21.11
C ALA A 25 5.29 20.57 -21.20
N LEU A 26 5.86 19.49 -21.76
CA LEU A 26 5.22 18.18 -21.83
C LEU A 26 5.22 17.49 -20.47
N ALA A 27 6.31 17.54 -19.72
CA ALA A 27 6.39 17.05 -18.36
C ALA A 27 5.77 18.05 -17.39
N THR A 28 5.13 17.56 -16.32
CA THR A 28 4.60 18.44 -15.26
C THR A 28 5.74 19.26 -14.64
N PRO A 29 5.66 20.60 -14.62
CA PRO A 29 6.67 21.43 -13.95
C PRO A 29 6.74 21.17 -12.46
N ILE A 30 7.94 21.31 -11.89
CA ILE A 30 8.14 21.18 -10.43
C ILE A 30 7.98 22.56 -9.79
N PHE A 31 6.89 22.77 -9.07
CA PHE A 31 6.65 24.01 -8.31
C PHE A 31 7.25 23.88 -6.90
N GLN A 32 8.58 23.99 -6.82
CA GLN A 32 9.33 23.87 -5.55
C GLN A 32 9.22 25.15 -4.74
N THR A 33 8.05 25.37 -4.17
CA THR A 33 7.75 26.54 -3.32
C THR A 33 6.89 26.14 -2.13
N SER A 34 7.07 26.81 -0.99
CA SER A 34 6.21 26.66 0.18
C SER A 34 4.95 27.54 0.09
N THR A 35 5.04 28.70 -0.57
CA THR A 35 4.06 29.78 -0.48
C THR A 35 3.72 30.30 -1.87
N PHE A 36 2.47 30.68 -2.07
CA PHE A 36 1.96 31.29 -3.30
C PHE A 36 1.51 32.72 -3.00
N VAL A 37 1.82 33.67 -3.90
CA VAL A 37 1.50 35.08 -3.74
C VAL A 37 0.05 35.38 -4.10
N PHE A 38 -0.50 36.44 -3.52
CA PHE A 38 -1.82 36.99 -3.84
C PHE A 38 -1.65 38.35 -4.52
N ASP A 39 -2.61 38.74 -5.35
CA ASP A 39 -2.64 40.05 -5.98
C ASP A 39 -2.91 41.13 -4.98
N ASN A 40 -3.73 40.83 -3.94
CA ASN A 40 -4.12 41.77 -2.86
C ASN A 40 -4.68 40.98 -1.65
N CYS A 41 -4.96 41.71 -0.55
CA CYS A 41 -5.51 41.11 0.68
C CYS A 41 -6.88 40.48 0.48
N GLU A 42 -7.71 41.04 -0.35
CA GLU A 42 -9.07 40.57 -0.65
C GLU A 42 -9.02 39.22 -1.37
N GLN A 43 -8.10 39.04 -2.31
CA GLN A 43 -7.89 37.75 -2.96
C GLN A 43 -7.41 36.72 -1.95
N GLY A 44 -6.45 37.07 -1.09
CA GLY A 44 -6.00 36.18 -0.03
C GLY A 44 -7.17 35.74 0.86
N GLY A 45 -8.02 36.68 1.28
CA GLY A 45 -9.22 36.40 2.06
C GLY A 45 -10.17 35.40 1.37
N ARG A 46 -10.51 35.64 0.09
CA ARG A 46 -11.38 34.75 -0.69
C ARG A 46 -10.80 33.34 -0.85
N ARG A 47 -9.49 33.20 -1.07
CA ARG A 47 -8.85 31.88 -1.17
C ARG A 47 -8.88 31.12 0.15
N PHE A 48 -8.64 31.80 1.28
CA PHE A 48 -8.77 31.18 2.61
C PHE A 48 -10.21 30.81 2.96
N ALA A 49 -11.20 31.58 2.50
CA ALA A 49 -12.61 31.28 2.65
C ALA A 49 -13.11 30.17 1.70
N GLY A 50 -12.30 29.75 0.72
CA GLY A 50 -12.72 28.79 -0.30
C GLY A 50 -13.64 29.35 -1.39
N GLU A 51 -13.79 30.68 -1.45
CA GLU A 51 -14.63 31.41 -2.42
C GLU A 51 -13.92 31.58 -3.77
N GLU A 52 -12.58 31.50 -3.78
CA GLU A 52 -11.76 31.58 -5.00
C GLU A 52 -10.77 30.41 -5.01
N GLY A 53 -10.72 29.70 -6.14
CA GLY A 53 -9.76 28.62 -6.37
C GLY A 53 -8.33 29.15 -6.49
N GLY A 54 -7.35 28.29 -6.16
CA GLY A 54 -5.93 28.64 -6.28
C GLY A 54 -5.10 28.02 -5.15
N TYR A 55 -3.80 28.29 -5.19
CA TYR A 55 -2.86 27.80 -4.19
C TYR A 55 -2.54 28.90 -3.18
N ILE A 56 -2.32 28.49 -1.93
CA ILE A 56 -2.01 29.37 -0.80
C ILE A 56 -0.66 28.97 -0.23
N TYR A 57 -0.53 27.70 0.14
CA TYR A 57 0.63 27.12 0.81
C TYR A 57 0.72 25.64 0.47
N THR A 58 1.92 25.11 0.21
CA THR A 58 2.11 23.75 -0.30
C THR A 58 1.53 22.67 0.63
N ARG A 59 1.46 22.90 1.95
CA ARG A 59 0.79 21.98 2.88
C ARG A 59 -0.71 21.77 2.56
N LEU A 60 -1.35 22.77 1.95
CA LEU A 60 -2.76 22.72 1.56
C LEU A 60 -2.95 22.22 0.12
N GLY A 61 -1.96 22.49 -0.73
CA GLY A 61 -1.96 22.08 -2.13
C GLY A 61 -0.79 22.68 -2.89
N ASN A 62 -0.34 21.96 -3.93
CA ASN A 62 0.74 22.36 -4.80
C ASN A 62 0.43 21.91 -6.23
N PRO A 63 0.70 22.69 -7.29
CA PRO A 63 0.35 22.33 -8.66
C PRO A 63 0.93 20.99 -9.11
N THR A 64 2.19 20.68 -8.76
CA THR A 64 2.85 19.41 -9.11
C THR A 64 2.16 18.24 -8.40
N THR A 65 1.94 18.38 -7.09
CA THR A 65 1.28 17.35 -6.27
C THR A 65 -0.17 17.13 -6.69
N SER A 66 -0.89 18.19 -7.07
CA SER A 66 -2.29 18.09 -7.54
C SER A 66 -2.42 17.26 -8.83
N VAL A 67 -1.45 17.34 -9.73
CA VAL A 67 -1.40 16.46 -10.94
C VAL A 67 -1.24 15.01 -10.52
N LEU A 68 -0.35 14.73 -9.56
CA LEU A 68 -0.13 13.39 -9.04
C LEU A 68 -1.39 12.84 -8.34
N GLU A 69 -2.00 13.62 -7.46
CA GLU A 69 -3.24 13.25 -6.76
C GLU A 69 -4.37 12.93 -7.75
N SER A 70 -4.55 13.75 -8.78
CA SER A 70 -5.55 13.50 -9.83
C SER A 70 -5.27 12.22 -10.61
N LYS A 71 -3.99 11.88 -10.84
CA LYS A 71 -3.60 10.65 -11.52
C LYS A 71 -3.88 9.43 -10.65
N ILE A 72 -3.49 9.44 -9.39
CA ILE A 72 -3.74 8.33 -8.46
C ILE A 72 -5.23 8.10 -8.26
N ALA A 73 -6.03 9.15 -8.07
CA ALA A 73 -7.48 9.05 -8.00
C ALA A 73 -8.06 8.34 -9.25
N ALA A 74 -7.60 8.72 -10.45
CA ALA A 74 -8.05 8.11 -11.70
C ALA A 74 -7.62 6.64 -11.86
N LEU A 75 -6.47 6.24 -11.30
CA LEU A 75 -5.98 4.86 -11.35
C LEU A 75 -6.76 3.94 -10.39
N GLU A 76 -7.13 4.44 -9.21
CA GLU A 76 -7.95 3.73 -8.23
C GLU A 76 -9.47 3.85 -8.52
N ASN A 77 -9.88 4.60 -9.55
CA ASN A 77 -11.27 4.97 -9.81
C ASN A 77 -11.95 5.67 -8.60
N GLY A 78 -11.16 6.43 -7.83
CA GLY A 78 -11.66 7.28 -6.75
C GLY A 78 -12.00 8.69 -7.23
N GLU A 79 -12.79 9.42 -6.44
CA GLU A 79 -13.16 10.81 -6.75
C GLU A 79 -12.01 11.78 -6.47
N ALA A 80 -11.22 11.52 -5.44
CA ALA A 80 -10.11 12.36 -5.03
C ALA A 80 -8.99 11.56 -4.36
N CYS A 81 -7.82 12.22 -4.24
CA CYS A 81 -6.64 11.67 -3.56
C CYS A 81 -5.97 12.76 -2.70
N VAL A 82 -5.34 12.34 -1.61
CA VAL A 82 -4.46 13.15 -0.78
C VAL A 82 -3.08 12.51 -0.74
N ALA A 83 -2.07 13.24 -1.17
CA ALA A 83 -0.68 12.81 -1.11
C ALA A 83 -0.07 13.14 0.27
N ALA A 84 0.71 12.19 0.81
CA ALA A 84 1.42 12.32 2.07
C ALA A 84 2.90 11.96 1.92
N ALA A 85 3.76 12.49 2.81
CA ALA A 85 5.21 12.29 2.78
C ALA A 85 5.65 10.84 3.07
N SER A 86 4.74 9.96 3.49
CA SER A 86 5.01 8.53 3.71
C SER A 86 3.71 7.73 3.73
N GLY A 87 3.82 6.40 3.56
CA GLY A 87 2.69 5.49 3.74
C GLY A 87 2.07 5.63 5.14
N MET A 88 2.90 5.69 6.19
CA MET A 88 2.41 5.93 7.56
C MET A 88 1.77 7.30 7.74
N GLY A 89 2.24 8.32 7.03
CA GLY A 89 1.60 9.63 7.00
C GLY A 89 0.20 9.58 6.39
N ALA A 90 0.02 8.81 5.31
CA ALA A 90 -1.29 8.58 4.69
C ALA A 90 -2.23 7.78 5.62
N ILE A 91 -1.75 6.65 6.15
CA ILE A 91 -2.51 5.78 7.07
C ILE A 91 -2.94 6.57 8.32
N SER A 92 -2.00 7.27 8.95
CA SER A 92 -2.30 8.07 10.15
C SER A 92 -3.31 9.18 9.85
N SER A 93 -3.17 9.88 8.72
CA SER A 93 -4.09 10.94 8.32
C SER A 93 -5.51 10.40 8.08
N ALA A 94 -5.64 9.24 7.42
CA ALA A 94 -6.94 8.59 7.20
C ALA A 94 -7.57 8.13 8.52
N LEU A 95 -6.81 7.44 9.37
CA LEU A 95 -7.29 6.92 10.64
C LEU A 95 -7.70 8.02 11.62
N TRP A 96 -6.90 9.09 11.78
CA TRP A 96 -7.26 10.23 12.63
C TRP A 96 -8.49 10.99 12.12
N THR A 97 -8.79 10.91 10.83
CA THR A 97 -9.99 11.55 10.26
C THR A 97 -11.27 10.84 10.73
N VAL A 98 -11.23 9.52 10.93
CA VAL A 98 -12.42 8.73 11.34
C VAL A 98 -12.46 8.43 12.84
N ALA A 99 -11.30 8.37 13.51
CA ALA A 99 -11.20 7.95 14.89
C ALA A 99 -11.18 9.13 15.87
N ALA A 100 -11.78 8.92 17.03
CA ALA A 100 -11.75 9.83 18.18
C ALA A 100 -11.79 9.01 19.47
N ALA A 101 -11.57 9.65 20.61
CA ALA A 101 -11.74 9.01 21.92
C ALA A 101 -13.14 8.37 22.04
N GLY A 102 -13.20 7.11 22.49
CA GLY A 102 -14.42 6.31 22.62
C GLY A 102 -14.92 5.70 21.31
N LYS A 103 -14.25 5.91 20.17
CA LYS A 103 -14.53 5.19 18.92
C LYS A 103 -13.75 3.88 18.89
N HIS A 104 -14.23 2.95 18.07
CA HIS A 104 -13.68 1.62 17.92
C HIS A 104 -13.27 1.34 16.46
N ILE A 105 -12.13 0.67 16.29
CA ILE A 105 -11.62 0.19 14.99
C ILE A 105 -11.51 -1.34 15.06
N VAL A 106 -12.05 -2.02 14.06
CA VAL A 106 -11.72 -3.43 13.77
C VAL A 106 -10.57 -3.42 12.78
N ALA A 107 -9.49 -4.13 13.07
CA ALA A 107 -8.30 -4.16 12.23
C ALA A 107 -7.85 -5.59 11.99
N ASP A 108 -7.24 -5.85 10.83
CA ASP A 108 -6.59 -7.14 10.58
C ASP A 108 -5.50 -7.41 11.61
N GLY A 109 -5.39 -8.65 12.07
CA GLY A 109 -4.32 -9.07 12.96
C GLY A 109 -2.95 -9.16 12.27
N THR A 110 -2.96 -9.30 10.93
CA THR A 110 -1.75 -9.39 10.12
C THR A 110 -1.59 -8.09 9.32
N LEU A 111 -0.93 -7.10 9.91
CA LEU A 111 -0.69 -5.78 9.33
C LEU A 111 0.79 -5.48 9.24
N TYR A 112 1.13 -4.52 8.38
CA TYR A 112 2.43 -3.87 8.44
C TYR A 112 2.76 -3.42 9.87
N GLY A 113 3.95 -3.75 10.38
CA GLY A 113 4.30 -3.59 11.80
C GLY A 113 4.10 -2.17 12.36
N CYS A 114 4.36 -1.11 11.55
CA CYS A 114 4.13 0.26 12.02
C CYS A 114 2.63 0.61 12.06
N THR A 115 1.79 0.04 11.20
CA THR A 115 0.33 0.20 11.28
C THR A 115 -0.21 -0.48 12.53
N PHE A 116 0.24 -1.71 12.80
CA PHE A 116 -0.10 -2.41 14.03
C PHE A 116 0.31 -1.59 15.27
N ALA A 117 1.55 -1.07 15.30
CA ALA A 117 2.03 -0.26 16.41
C ALA A 117 1.23 1.05 16.58
N LEU A 118 0.87 1.72 15.49
CA LEU A 118 0.00 2.91 15.52
C LEU A 118 -1.35 2.58 16.17
N LEU A 119 -2.00 1.51 15.76
CA LEU A 119 -3.29 1.09 16.28
C LEU A 119 -3.18 0.62 17.74
N ASN A 120 -2.24 -0.30 18.03
CA ASN A 120 -2.12 -0.96 19.33
C ASN A 120 -1.52 -0.08 20.43
N HIS A 121 -0.56 0.78 20.09
CA HIS A 121 0.17 1.60 21.07
C HIS A 121 -0.04 3.10 20.89
N GLY A 122 -0.26 3.56 19.65
CA GLY A 122 -0.43 4.97 19.34
C GLY A 122 -1.84 5.45 19.70
N MET A 123 -2.84 4.99 18.97
CA MET A 123 -4.21 5.50 19.05
C MET A 123 -4.91 5.10 20.37
N THR A 124 -4.59 3.95 20.94
CA THR A 124 -5.13 3.52 22.24
C THR A 124 -4.78 4.47 23.38
N ARG A 125 -3.64 5.16 23.33
CA ARG A 125 -3.27 6.23 24.30
C ARG A 125 -4.24 7.39 24.31
N TYR A 126 -4.95 7.60 23.21
CA TYR A 126 -5.92 8.69 23.05
C TYR A 126 -7.36 8.20 23.12
N GLY A 127 -7.57 7.00 23.71
CA GLY A 127 -8.90 6.48 24.00
C GLY A 127 -9.62 5.87 22.80
N VAL A 128 -8.91 5.53 21.72
CA VAL A 128 -9.48 4.73 20.62
C VAL A 128 -9.41 3.26 21.01
N GLU A 129 -10.54 2.55 20.88
CA GLU A 129 -10.58 1.10 21.07
C GLU A 129 -10.17 0.40 19.78
N VAL A 130 -9.42 -0.71 19.88
CA VAL A 130 -9.04 -1.51 18.70
C VAL A 130 -9.27 -2.99 18.99
N SER A 131 -9.90 -3.69 18.05
CA SER A 131 -10.00 -5.15 18.03
C SER A 131 -9.25 -5.70 16.82
N PHE A 132 -8.24 -6.52 17.07
CA PHE A 132 -7.53 -7.24 16.01
C PHE A 132 -8.19 -8.59 15.76
N VAL A 133 -8.47 -8.89 14.49
CA VAL A 133 -9.16 -10.10 14.04
C VAL A 133 -8.52 -10.64 12.76
N ASP A 134 -8.85 -11.86 12.40
CA ASP A 134 -8.60 -12.36 11.05
C ASP A 134 -9.66 -11.82 10.09
N THR A 135 -9.30 -10.83 9.26
CA THR A 135 -10.26 -10.25 8.30
C THR A 135 -10.61 -11.18 7.14
N SER A 136 -9.92 -12.30 6.98
CA SER A 136 -10.32 -13.36 6.06
C SER A 136 -11.46 -14.25 6.62
N ASP A 137 -11.70 -14.19 7.93
CA ASP A 137 -12.84 -14.82 8.62
C ASP A 137 -13.93 -13.78 8.92
N LEU A 138 -15.01 -13.82 8.12
CA LEU A 138 -16.14 -12.89 8.28
C LEU A 138 -16.88 -13.03 9.62
N ASP A 139 -16.81 -14.19 10.26
CA ASP A 139 -17.44 -14.40 11.57
C ASP A 139 -16.64 -13.72 12.68
N GLU A 140 -15.32 -13.68 12.58
CA GLU A 140 -14.49 -12.88 13.49
C GLU A 140 -14.76 -11.39 13.31
N VAL A 141 -14.79 -10.89 12.05
CA VAL A 141 -15.14 -9.50 11.79
C VAL A 141 -16.51 -9.16 12.36
N ARG A 142 -17.53 -10.00 12.11
CA ARG A 142 -18.90 -9.79 12.61
C ARG A 142 -18.95 -9.69 14.13
N LYS A 143 -18.26 -10.58 14.84
CA LYS A 143 -18.23 -10.61 16.32
C LYS A 143 -17.51 -9.40 16.91
N ALA A 144 -16.55 -8.82 16.19
CA ALA A 144 -15.78 -7.67 16.65
C ALA A 144 -16.51 -6.34 16.46
N LEU A 145 -17.51 -6.25 15.58
CA LEU A 145 -18.26 -4.99 15.36
C LEU A 145 -19.02 -4.57 16.60
N LYS A 146 -18.92 -3.28 16.96
CA LYS A 146 -19.55 -2.64 18.12
C LYS A 146 -20.36 -1.42 17.69
N PRO A 147 -21.30 -0.91 18.50
CA PRO A 147 -22.06 0.30 18.17
C PRO A 147 -21.20 1.54 17.93
N ASN A 148 -20.02 1.61 18.56
CA ASN A 148 -19.05 2.69 18.41
C ASN A 148 -17.96 2.42 17.34
N THR A 149 -18.07 1.33 16.57
CA THR A 149 -17.13 1.04 15.47
C THR A 149 -17.23 2.13 14.40
N CYS A 150 -16.10 2.77 14.08
CA CYS A 150 -16.01 3.81 13.06
C CYS A 150 -15.25 3.36 11.81
N ALA A 151 -14.40 2.34 11.92
CA ALA A 151 -13.67 1.81 10.78
C ALA A 151 -13.42 0.30 10.88
N VAL A 152 -13.32 -0.34 9.71
CA VAL A 152 -12.68 -1.64 9.52
C VAL A 152 -11.45 -1.40 8.65
N TYR A 153 -10.27 -1.77 9.15
CA TYR A 153 -9.00 -1.60 8.45
C TYR A 153 -8.44 -2.97 8.04
N LEU A 154 -8.18 -3.14 6.76
CA LEU A 154 -7.63 -4.39 6.21
C LEU A 154 -6.45 -4.12 5.28
N GLU A 155 -5.53 -5.07 5.21
CA GLU A 155 -4.41 -5.12 4.28
C GLU A 155 -4.51 -6.42 3.47
N THR A 156 -4.63 -6.33 2.15
CA THR A 156 -4.78 -7.52 1.31
C THR A 156 -4.20 -7.30 -0.09
N PRO A 157 -3.24 -8.16 -0.52
CA PRO A 157 -2.58 -9.26 0.23
C PRO A 157 -1.83 -8.75 1.46
N ALA A 158 -1.86 -9.50 2.58
CA ALA A 158 -1.27 -9.10 3.85
C ALA A 158 0.23 -9.42 3.94
N ASN A 159 0.98 -8.59 4.65
CA ASN A 159 2.41 -8.77 4.90
C ASN A 159 2.65 -9.49 6.27
N PRO A 160 3.45 -10.58 6.35
CA PRO A 160 4.27 -11.16 5.28
C PRO A 160 3.67 -12.42 4.61
N ASN A 161 2.55 -12.94 5.09
CA ASN A 161 2.03 -14.28 4.77
C ASN A 161 1.11 -14.32 3.54
N LEU A 162 0.93 -13.19 2.85
CA LEU A 162 0.10 -13.05 1.64
C LEU A 162 -1.36 -13.48 1.81
N LYS A 163 -1.89 -13.41 3.05
CA LYS A 163 -3.31 -13.71 3.31
C LYS A 163 -4.21 -12.79 2.51
N ILE A 164 -5.30 -13.34 1.98
CA ILE A 164 -6.27 -12.61 1.17
C ILE A 164 -7.58 -12.47 1.95
N ALA A 165 -8.00 -11.21 2.14
CA ALA A 165 -9.34 -10.89 2.63
C ALA A 165 -10.29 -10.60 1.45
N ASP A 166 -11.53 -11.06 1.54
CA ASP A 166 -12.59 -10.72 0.57
C ASP A 166 -13.12 -9.31 0.86
N ILE A 167 -12.60 -8.33 0.12
CA ILE A 167 -12.93 -6.91 0.34
C ILE A 167 -14.42 -6.66 0.23
N ALA A 168 -15.08 -7.26 -0.79
CA ALA A 168 -16.51 -7.04 -1.01
C ALA A 168 -17.35 -7.62 0.12
N ALA A 169 -16.99 -8.79 0.63
CA ALA A 169 -17.69 -9.42 1.74
C ALA A 169 -17.50 -8.65 3.06
N VAL A 170 -16.28 -8.18 3.36
CA VAL A 170 -16.00 -7.35 4.54
C VAL A 170 -16.75 -6.02 4.45
N ALA A 171 -16.74 -5.36 3.29
CA ALA A 171 -17.46 -4.10 3.07
C ALA A 171 -18.98 -4.28 3.26
N ALA A 172 -19.56 -5.30 2.64
CA ALA A 172 -20.99 -5.61 2.79
C ALA A 172 -21.37 -5.89 4.26
N LEU A 173 -20.50 -6.60 4.98
CA LEU A 173 -20.72 -6.90 6.40
C LEU A 173 -20.66 -5.63 7.26
N ALA A 174 -19.63 -4.80 7.09
CA ALA A 174 -19.45 -3.57 7.85
C ALA A 174 -20.60 -2.57 7.62
N HIS A 175 -20.92 -2.31 6.35
CA HIS A 175 -22.02 -1.39 5.97
C HIS A 175 -23.41 -1.96 6.33
N GLY A 176 -23.59 -3.29 6.30
CA GLY A 176 -24.82 -3.93 6.76
C GLY A 176 -25.04 -3.77 8.28
N TYR A 177 -23.96 -3.68 9.06
CA TYR A 177 -24.03 -3.39 10.49
C TYR A 177 -24.29 -1.90 10.74
N ASN A 178 -23.50 -1.02 10.16
CA ASN A 178 -23.69 0.44 10.18
C ASN A 178 -23.04 1.06 8.95
N LYS A 179 -23.84 1.74 8.11
CA LYS A 179 -23.39 2.39 6.86
C LYS A 179 -22.33 3.49 7.04
N ASP A 180 -22.18 4.00 8.26
CA ASP A 180 -21.21 5.06 8.57
C ASP A 180 -19.80 4.50 8.88
N ILE A 181 -19.67 3.19 9.06
CA ILE A 181 -18.36 2.53 9.22
C ILE A 181 -17.57 2.68 7.93
N LYS A 182 -16.33 3.18 8.03
CA LYS A 182 -15.42 3.29 6.90
C LYS A 182 -14.61 2.01 6.73
N VAL A 183 -14.71 1.38 5.57
CA VAL A 183 -13.83 0.26 5.19
C VAL A 183 -12.60 0.84 4.51
N ILE A 184 -11.45 0.73 5.18
CA ILE A 184 -10.16 1.26 4.74
C ILE A 184 -9.28 0.08 4.33
N CYS A 185 -8.86 0.05 3.06
CA CYS A 185 -8.02 -1.01 2.52
C CYS A 185 -6.61 -0.48 2.19
N ASP A 186 -5.59 -1.09 2.77
CA ASP A 186 -4.22 -0.89 2.31
C ASP A 186 -3.98 -1.75 1.07
N ASN A 187 -3.82 -1.09 -0.07
CA ASN A 187 -3.67 -1.69 -1.39
C ASN A 187 -2.22 -1.67 -1.89
N THR A 188 -1.27 -1.50 -0.99
CA THR A 188 0.16 -1.31 -1.31
C THR A 188 0.74 -2.49 -2.09
N PHE A 189 0.43 -3.74 -1.73
CA PHE A 189 0.98 -4.94 -2.37
C PHE A 189 0.40 -5.21 -3.76
N ALA A 190 -0.87 -4.87 -3.96
CA ALA A 190 -1.54 -5.09 -5.24
C ALA A 190 -1.34 -3.94 -6.22
N SER A 191 -1.28 -2.70 -5.74
CA SER A 191 -1.40 -1.48 -6.55
C SER A 191 -2.75 -1.37 -7.29
N PRO A 192 -3.13 -0.20 -7.81
CA PRO A 192 -4.37 -0.06 -8.59
C PRO A 192 -4.37 -0.83 -9.92
N TYR A 193 -3.21 -1.34 -10.33
CA TYR A 193 -3.11 -2.18 -11.51
C TYR A 193 -3.74 -3.56 -11.29
N LEU A 194 -3.49 -4.17 -10.14
CA LEU A 194 -3.99 -5.52 -9.84
C LEU A 194 -5.33 -5.53 -9.13
N GLN A 195 -5.61 -4.53 -8.27
CA GLN A 195 -6.78 -4.52 -7.42
C GLN A 195 -7.26 -3.08 -7.19
N ARG A 196 -8.58 -2.87 -7.21
CA ARG A 196 -9.21 -1.58 -6.92
C ARG A 196 -10.26 -1.74 -5.84
N PRO A 197 -9.90 -1.55 -4.58
CA PRO A 197 -10.78 -1.78 -3.46
C PRO A 197 -12.06 -0.94 -3.46
N LEU A 198 -12.03 0.28 -4.03
CA LEU A 198 -13.22 1.12 -4.15
C LEU A 198 -14.31 0.48 -5.02
N GLU A 199 -13.92 -0.24 -6.09
CA GLU A 199 -14.85 -0.97 -6.95
C GLU A 199 -15.45 -2.20 -6.25
N LEU A 200 -14.81 -2.65 -5.16
CA LEU A 200 -15.24 -3.79 -4.34
C LEU A 200 -16.00 -3.37 -3.08
N GLY A 201 -16.28 -2.07 -2.93
CA GLY A 201 -17.09 -1.55 -1.84
C GLY A 201 -16.32 -0.98 -0.65
N ALA A 202 -14.99 -0.93 -0.68
CA ALA A 202 -14.22 -0.15 0.29
C ALA A 202 -14.51 1.35 0.14
N ASP A 203 -14.46 2.10 1.23
CA ASP A 203 -14.66 3.55 1.22
C ASP A 203 -13.37 4.32 0.94
N VAL A 204 -12.24 3.76 1.40
CA VAL A 204 -10.94 4.40 1.41
C VAL A 204 -9.86 3.40 1.03
N VAL A 205 -8.97 3.83 0.15
CA VAL A 205 -7.74 3.10 -0.17
C VAL A 205 -6.55 3.90 0.35
N VAL A 206 -5.61 3.20 0.98
CA VAL A 206 -4.32 3.78 1.36
C VAL A 206 -3.19 3.05 0.65
N HIS A 207 -2.11 3.78 0.39
CA HIS A 207 -0.90 3.26 -0.24
C HIS A 207 0.36 3.75 0.45
N SER A 208 1.33 2.87 0.61
CA SER A 208 2.74 3.27 0.62
C SER A 208 3.21 3.39 -0.83
N ALA A 209 3.25 4.62 -1.35
CA ALA A 209 3.73 4.88 -2.71
C ALA A 209 5.24 4.68 -2.87
N THR A 210 5.95 4.49 -1.77
CA THR A 210 7.35 4.05 -1.67
C THR A 210 7.60 2.77 -2.48
N LYS A 211 6.55 1.94 -2.67
CA LYS A 211 6.57 0.60 -3.25
C LYS A 211 6.30 0.65 -4.77
N TYR A 212 5.49 -0.23 -5.30
CA TYR A 212 5.19 -0.37 -6.73
C TYR A 212 4.80 0.93 -7.45
N LEU A 213 4.09 1.87 -6.78
CA LEU A 213 3.65 3.11 -7.43
C LEU A 213 4.83 3.97 -7.89
N ASN A 214 5.85 4.11 -7.05
CA ASN A 214 7.13 4.69 -7.48
C ASN A 214 7.98 3.67 -8.25
N GLY A 215 8.28 2.52 -7.63
CA GLY A 215 8.93 1.35 -8.22
C GLY A 215 10.41 1.52 -8.56
N HIS A 216 11.11 2.47 -7.89
CA HIS A 216 12.51 2.80 -8.16
C HIS A 216 13.37 2.91 -6.89
N GLY A 217 12.84 2.59 -5.71
CA GLY A 217 13.58 2.55 -4.45
C GLY A 217 14.12 3.89 -3.93
N ASP A 218 13.69 5.02 -4.49
CA ASP A 218 14.31 6.33 -4.31
C ASP A 218 13.44 7.40 -3.64
N VAL A 219 12.18 7.04 -3.24
CA VAL A 219 11.28 7.94 -2.50
C VAL A 219 10.55 7.25 -1.36
N ILE A 220 10.14 8.03 -0.38
CA ILE A 220 9.16 7.65 0.65
C ILE A 220 7.92 8.51 0.43
N ALA A 221 6.75 7.87 0.27
CA ALA A 221 5.52 8.56 -0.04
C ALA A 221 4.29 7.73 0.32
N GLY A 222 3.11 8.38 0.39
CA GLY A 222 1.83 7.70 0.61
C GLY A 222 0.66 8.42 -0.02
N PHE A 223 -0.46 7.70 -0.17
CA PHE A 223 -1.71 8.23 -0.69
C PHE A 223 -2.91 7.76 0.12
N VAL A 224 -3.91 8.63 0.20
CA VAL A 224 -5.27 8.29 0.63
C VAL A 224 -6.20 8.60 -0.54
N VAL A 225 -7.00 7.62 -0.97
CA VAL A 225 -7.95 7.76 -2.08
C VAL A 225 -9.36 7.41 -1.59
N GLY A 226 -10.36 8.15 -2.03
CA GLY A 226 -11.74 7.91 -1.65
C GLY A 226 -12.69 8.92 -2.28
N SER A 227 -13.82 9.19 -1.61
CA SER A 227 -14.74 10.25 -2.02
C SER A 227 -14.09 11.64 -1.88
N ALA A 228 -14.55 12.59 -2.66
CA ALA A 228 -14.07 13.98 -2.60
C ALA A 228 -14.28 14.60 -1.22
N GLU A 229 -15.42 14.29 -0.59
CA GLU A 229 -15.74 14.73 0.77
C GLU A 229 -14.74 14.18 1.79
N PHE A 230 -14.50 12.86 1.79
CA PHE A 230 -13.56 12.23 2.71
C PHE A 230 -12.13 12.74 2.50
N CYS A 231 -11.68 12.83 1.27
CA CYS A 231 -10.34 13.36 0.97
C CYS A 231 -10.19 14.83 1.41
N THR A 232 -11.25 15.63 1.33
CA THR A 232 -11.25 16.99 1.89
C THR A 232 -11.07 16.98 3.41
N GLN A 233 -11.76 16.08 4.12
CA GLN A 233 -11.60 15.93 5.57
C GLN A 233 -10.18 15.44 5.92
N VAL A 234 -9.65 14.46 5.19
CA VAL A 234 -8.26 13.99 5.35
C VAL A 234 -7.27 15.13 5.14
N ARG A 235 -7.43 15.95 4.09
CA ARG A 235 -6.53 17.08 3.80
C ARG A 235 -6.59 18.13 4.89
N MET A 236 -7.79 18.53 5.29
CA MET A 236 -7.99 19.69 6.20
C MET A 236 -7.78 19.33 7.66
N PHE A 237 -8.11 18.12 8.07
CA PHE A 237 -7.95 17.67 9.45
C PHE A 237 -6.79 16.67 9.58
N GLY A 238 -6.88 15.51 8.95
CA GLY A 238 -5.91 14.42 9.11
C GLY A 238 -4.47 14.81 8.74
N LEU A 239 -4.31 15.49 7.60
CA LEU A 239 -2.99 15.92 7.12
C LEU A 239 -2.59 17.29 7.69
N LYS A 240 -3.42 18.33 7.49
CA LYS A 240 -3.05 19.73 7.81
C LYS A 240 -2.88 19.93 9.30
N ASP A 241 -3.83 19.42 10.12
CA ASP A 241 -3.92 19.72 11.55
C ASP A 241 -3.26 18.63 12.42
N MET A 242 -3.38 17.33 12.03
CA MET A 242 -2.93 16.24 12.88
C MET A 242 -1.50 15.78 12.57
N THR A 243 -1.17 15.43 11.32
CA THR A 243 0.10 14.76 11.00
C THR A 243 1.16 15.69 10.43
N GLY A 244 0.76 16.70 9.64
CA GLY A 244 1.69 17.55 8.90
C GLY A 244 2.54 16.80 7.87
N ALA A 245 2.20 15.57 7.51
CA ALA A 245 2.98 14.67 6.63
C ALA A 245 2.85 15.07 5.15
N VAL A 246 3.30 16.24 4.79
CA VAL A 246 3.15 16.86 3.46
C VAL A 246 4.18 16.33 2.49
N MET A 247 3.73 15.85 1.33
CA MET A 247 4.61 15.44 0.23
C MET A 247 5.21 16.67 -0.47
N ASP A 248 6.51 16.64 -0.73
CA ASP A 248 7.19 17.70 -1.48
C ASP A 248 6.98 17.56 -3.00
N PRO A 249 7.13 18.67 -3.77
CA PRO A 249 6.89 18.65 -5.21
C PRO A 249 7.90 17.81 -6.01
N PHE A 250 9.14 17.67 -5.54
CA PHE A 250 10.14 16.87 -6.23
C PHE A 250 9.83 15.38 -6.10
N THR A 251 9.47 14.91 -4.91
CA THR A 251 8.95 13.54 -4.69
C THR A 251 7.72 13.28 -5.56
N SER A 252 6.79 14.25 -5.63
CA SER A 252 5.61 14.16 -6.51
C SER A 252 6.00 13.97 -7.99
N PHE A 253 7.03 14.68 -8.47
CA PHE A 253 7.54 14.55 -9.83
C PHE A 253 8.16 13.17 -10.08
N LEU A 254 8.96 12.63 -9.15
CA LEU A 254 9.56 11.30 -9.27
C LEU A 254 8.50 10.21 -9.39
N ILE A 255 7.44 10.29 -8.56
CA ILE A 255 6.33 9.34 -8.62
C ILE A 255 5.55 9.49 -9.94
N LEU A 256 5.28 10.71 -10.40
CA LEU A 256 4.67 10.95 -11.72
C LEU A 256 5.47 10.30 -12.85
N ARG A 257 6.80 10.30 -12.75
CA ARG A 257 7.69 9.61 -13.69
C ARG A 257 7.58 8.09 -13.57
N GLY A 258 7.60 7.53 -12.34
CA GLY A 258 7.50 6.11 -12.08
C GLY A 258 6.16 5.51 -12.55
N LEU A 259 5.06 6.22 -12.35
CA LEU A 259 3.72 5.77 -12.75
C LEU A 259 3.56 5.53 -14.25
N LYS A 260 4.33 6.22 -15.11
CA LYS A 260 4.24 6.02 -16.56
C LYS A 260 4.58 4.60 -17.01
N THR A 261 5.31 3.86 -16.20
CA THR A 261 5.73 2.48 -16.48
C THR A 261 5.08 1.47 -15.53
N LEU A 262 4.12 1.88 -14.70
CA LEU A 262 3.53 1.01 -13.67
C LEU A 262 2.95 -0.27 -14.28
N GLU A 263 2.16 -0.17 -15.36
CA GLU A 263 1.54 -1.33 -15.99
C GLU A 263 2.58 -2.36 -16.44
N ILE A 264 3.58 -1.94 -17.23
CA ILE A 264 4.60 -2.85 -17.75
C ILE A 264 5.49 -3.43 -16.66
N ARG A 265 5.75 -2.66 -15.58
CA ARG A 265 6.48 -3.18 -14.41
C ARG A 265 5.66 -4.23 -13.68
N MET A 266 4.38 -3.96 -13.40
CA MET A 266 3.51 -4.92 -12.72
C MET A 266 3.35 -6.21 -13.50
N GLN A 267 3.19 -6.15 -14.83
CA GLN A 267 3.17 -7.34 -15.68
C GLN A 267 4.44 -8.18 -15.53
N LYS A 268 5.60 -7.53 -15.52
CA LYS A 268 6.89 -8.23 -15.37
C LYS A 268 7.08 -8.79 -13.95
N HIS A 269 6.72 -8.03 -12.90
CA HIS A 269 6.75 -8.52 -11.53
C HIS A 269 5.89 -9.78 -11.35
N CYS A 270 4.64 -9.77 -11.86
CA CYS A 270 3.74 -10.91 -11.77
C CYS A 270 4.29 -12.13 -12.50
N ALA A 271 4.75 -11.95 -13.75
CA ALA A 271 5.31 -13.05 -14.52
C ALA A 271 6.54 -13.68 -13.86
N ASN A 272 7.44 -12.84 -13.34
CA ASN A 272 8.62 -13.31 -12.62
C ASN A 272 8.25 -14.01 -11.31
N ALA A 273 7.33 -13.42 -10.53
CA ALA A 273 6.90 -14.00 -9.24
C ALA A 273 6.22 -15.36 -9.44
N HIS A 274 5.43 -15.53 -10.50
CA HIS A 274 4.81 -16.81 -10.82
C HIS A 274 5.88 -17.88 -11.11
N ALA A 275 6.86 -17.59 -11.97
CA ALA A 275 7.95 -18.51 -12.30
C ALA A 275 8.79 -18.89 -11.07
N VAL A 276 9.11 -17.90 -10.21
CA VAL A 276 9.85 -18.11 -8.97
C VAL A 276 9.03 -18.93 -7.97
N ALA A 277 7.72 -18.65 -7.84
CA ALA A 277 6.84 -19.42 -6.94
C ALA A 277 6.72 -20.87 -7.36
N GLU A 278 6.58 -21.18 -8.67
CA GLU A 278 6.57 -22.53 -9.18
C GLU A 278 7.90 -23.27 -8.93
N PHE A 279 9.03 -22.59 -9.11
CA PHE A 279 10.33 -23.16 -8.79
C PHE A 279 10.44 -23.51 -7.31
N LEU A 280 10.11 -22.57 -6.41
CA LEU A 280 10.18 -22.78 -4.98
C LEU A 280 9.22 -23.87 -4.49
N TYR A 281 8.02 -23.93 -5.05
CA TYR A 281 7.00 -24.94 -4.71
C TYR A 281 7.49 -26.38 -4.95
N ASN A 282 8.32 -26.56 -5.97
CA ASN A 282 8.88 -27.88 -6.32
C ASN A 282 10.27 -28.14 -5.71
N HIS A 283 10.85 -27.21 -4.92
CA HIS A 283 12.20 -27.36 -4.41
C HIS A 283 12.23 -28.16 -3.10
N PRO A 284 13.09 -29.22 -2.95
CA PRO A 284 13.07 -30.12 -1.79
C PRO A 284 13.43 -29.47 -0.45
N ALA A 285 14.19 -28.34 -0.43
CA ALA A 285 14.54 -27.58 0.76
C ALA A 285 13.45 -26.63 1.22
N VAL A 286 12.40 -26.41 0.42
CA VAL A 286 11.26 -25.57 0.75
C VAL A 286 10.16 -26.43 1.37
N ASP A 287 9.56 -25.93 2.44
CA ASP A 287 8.47 -26.61 3.13
C ASP A 287 7.10 -26.10 2.65
N LYS A 288 6.96 -24.80 2.49
CA LYS A 288 5.72 -24.15 2.07
C LYS A 288 5.99 -22.88 1.27
N VAL A 289 5.12 -22.58 0.31
CA VAL A 289 5.13 -21.33 -0.46
C VAL A 289 3.80 -20.60 -0.25
N TYR A 290 3.87 -19.31 0.06
CA TYR A 290 2.74 -18.41 0.17
C TYR A 290 2.74 -17.50 -1.06
N TYR A 291 1.90 -17.80 -2.02
CA TYR A 291 1.70 -17.00 -3.22
C TYR A 291 0.25 -17.19 -3.71
N PRO A 292 -0.55 -16.11 -3.80
CA PRO A 292 -1.96 -16.26 -4.17
C PRO A 292 -2.21 -16.87 -5.54
N GLY A 293 -1.20 -16.91 -6.41
CA GLY A 293 -1.24 -17.56 -7.72
C GLY A 293 -1.19 -19.09 -7.68
N LEU A 294 -0.78 -19.69 -6.57
CA LEU A 294 -0.78 -21.16 -6.41
C LEU A 294 -2.20 -21.62 -6.03
N VAL A 295 -2.65 -22.71 -6.66
CA VAL A 295 -4.04 -23.21 -6.51
C VAL A 295 -4.35 -23.69 -5.09
N ASP A 296 -3.34 -24.15 -4.35
CA ASP A 296 -3.46 -24.59 -2.96
C ASP A 296 -3.35 -23.45 -1.93
N HIS A 297 -3.12 -22.22 -2.36
CA HIS A 297 -3.17 -21.06 -1.47
C HIS A 297 -4.60 -20.83 -0.97
N PRO A 298 -4.84 -20.71 0.36
CA PRO A 298 -6.20 -20.60 0.92
C PRO A 298 -7.05 -19.47 0.33
N GLY A 299 -6.40 -18.38 -0.08
CA GLY A 299 -7.06 -17.21 -0.66
C GLY A 299 -7.07 -17.19 -2.19
N HIS A 300 -6.66 -18.27 -2.90
CA HIS A 300 -6.53 -18.29 -4.36
C HIS A 300 -7.81 -17.87 -5.08
N ASP A 301 -8.94 -18.46 -4.74
CA ASP A 301 -10.22 -18.19 -5.40
C ASP A 301 -10.71 -16.76 -5.16
N ILE A 302 -10.43 -16.19 -3.97
CA ILE A 302 -10.75 -14.79 -3.65
C ILE A 302 -9.85 -13.89 -4.48
N ALA A 303 -8.53 -14.11 -4.48
CA ALA A 303 -7.58 -13.34 -5.28
C ALA A 303 -7.94 -13.35 -6.77
N ARG A 304 -8.30 -14.52 -7.32
CA ARG A 304 -8.71 -14.67 -8.73
C ARG A 304 -9.98 -13.88 -9.08
N ARG A 305 -10.86 -13.62 -8.11
CA ARG A 305 -12.08 -12.82 -8.34
C ARG A 305 -11.85 -11.32 -8.23
N GLN A 306 -11.01 -10.90 -7.29
CA GLN A 306 -10.85 -9.46 -6.97
C GLN A 306 -9.58 -8.82 -7.52
N MET A 307 -8.62 -9.64 -8.00
CA MET A 307 -7.37 -9.17 -8.59
C MET A 307 -7.27 -9.56 -10.07
N SER A 308 -6.57 -8.75 -10.86
CA SER A 308 -6.31 -9.04 -12.28
C SER A 308 -5.13 -9.99 -12.49
N ASP A 309 -4.22 -10.11 -11.49
CA ASP A 309 -3.09 -11.03 -11.40
C ASP A 309 -2.65 -11.10 -9.93
N PHE A 310 -1.67 -11.93 -9.57
CA PHE A 310 -1.35 -12.30 -8.19
C PHE A 310 -0.21 -11.52 -7.54
N GLY A 311 0.39 -10.57 -8.26
CA GLY A 311 1.42 -9.67 -7.74
C GLY A 311 2.84 -10.20 -7.78
N GLY A 312 3.78 -9.33 -7.36
CA GLY A 312 5.21 -9.60 -7.33
C GLY A 312 5.75 -10.02 -5.96
N MET A 313 4.88 -10.18 -4.95
CA MET A 313 5.26 -10.60 -3.61
C MET A 313 4.99 -12.07 -3.39
N LEU A 314 5.93 -12.77 -2.77
CA LEU A 314 5.72 -14.11 -2.26
C LEU A 314 6.49 -14.32 -0.96
N SER A 315 6.09 -15.30 -0.18
CA SER A 315 6.86 -15.79 0.96
C SER A 315 6.99 -17.30 0.91
N PHE A 316 8.03 -17.83 1.52
CA PHE A 316 8.22 -19.28 1.59
C PHE A 316 8.93 -19.68 2.88
N GLU A 317 8.73 -20.90 3.32
CA GLU A 317 9.38 -21.47 4.49
C GLU A 317 10.46 -22.46 4.05
N VAL A 318 11.67 -22.31 4.60
CA VAL A 318 12.74 -23.28 4.39
C VAL A 318 12.79 -24.28 5.52
N LYS A 319 13.09 -25.53 5.17
CA LYS A 319 13.35 -26.60 6.14
C LYS A 319 14.60 -26.28 6.96
N GLY A 320 14.54 -26.50 8.26
CA GLY A 320 15.66 -26.20 9.17
C GLY A 320 15.53 -24.87 9.93
N GLY A 321 14.38 -24.18 9.79
CA GLY A 321 14.00 -23.04 10.61
C GLY A 321 14.94 -21.83 10.48
N ARG A 322 15.11 -21.06 11.58
CA ARG A 322 15.86 -19.80 11.60
C ARG A 322 17.28 -19.94 11.03
N ALA A 323 18.00 -21.01 11.39
CA ALA A 323 19.40 -21.20 10.95
C ALA A 323 19.49 -21.40 9.44
N ALA A 324 18.57 -22.17 8.86
CA ALA A 324 18.50 -22.37 7.43
C ALA A 324 18.10 -21.09 6.68
N GLY A 325 17.14 -20.32 7.21
CA GLY A 325 16.76 -19.02 6.66
C GLY A 325 17.93 -18.04 6.59
N VAL A 326 18.69 -17.91 7.67
CA VAL A 326 19.90 -17.07 7.71
C VAL A 326 20.95 -17.57 6.70
N LYS A 327 21.19 -18.88 6.64
CA LYS A 327 22.16 -19.49 5.71
C LYS A 327 21.77 -19.22 4.25
N LEU A 328 20.50 -19.41 3.91
CA LEU A 328 19.98 -19.13 2.57
C LEU A 328 20.24 -17.68 2.19
N VAL A 329 19.75 -16.74 2.99
CA VAL A 329 19.84 -15.32 2.68
C VAL A 329 21.28 -14.85 2.53
N ASN A 330 22.19 -15.33 3.38
CA ASN A 330 23.61 -14.99 3.32
C ASN A 330 24.37 -15.64 2.13
N ALA A 331 23.79 -16.64 1.47
CA ALA A 331 24.42 -17.33 0.33
C ALA A 331 24.02 -16.74 -1.04
N LEU A 332 23.15 -15.75 -1.07
CA LEU A 332 22.70 -15.09 -2.29
C LEU A 332 23.75 -14.14 -2.87
N HIS A 333 23.75 -14.01 -4.20
CA HIS A 333 24.70 -13.17 -4.94
C HIS A 333 24.04 -12.06 -5.76
N LEU A 334 22.86 -12.34 -6.32
CA LEU A 334 22.06 -11.40 -7.12
C LEU A 334 20.96 -10.78 -6.29
N VAL A 335 20.18 -11.61 -5.60
CA VAL A 335 19.02 -11.17 -4.82
C VAL A 335 19.50 -10.35 -3.61
N THR A 336 19.05 -9.12 -3.53
CA THR A 336 19.54 -8.15 -2.53
C THR A 336 18.87 -8.33 -1.18
N VAL A 337 19.68 -8.45 -0.12
CA VAL A 337 19.20 -8.54 1.27
C VAL A 337 18.81 -7.14 1.75
N ALA A 338 17.52 -6.86 1.76
CA ALA A 338 16.98 -5.59 2.20
C ALA A 338 15.52 -5.72 2.64
N VAL A 339 15.08 -4.80 3.49
CA VAL A 339 13.66 -4.54 3.71
C VAL A 339 13.10 -3.73 2.52
N SER A 340 11.80 -3.47 2.49
CA SER A 340 11.08 -2.84 1.39
C SER A 340 10.57 -3.86 0.37
N LEU A 341 9.99 -3.39 -0.73
CA LEU A 341 9.41 -4.21 -1.79
C LEU A 341 9.00 -3.33 -2.99
N GLY A 342 8.74 -3.97 -4.12
CA GLY A 342 8.13 -3.30 -5.28
C GLY A 342 9.09 -2.46 -6.10
N ASP A 343 10.39 -2.59 -5.84
CA ASP A 343 11.47 -1.97 -6.61
C ASP A 343 11.82 -2.79 -7.86
N ALA A 344 12.63 -2.21 -8.74
CA ALA A 344 13.12 -2.90 -9.92
C ALA A 344 13.99 -4.12 -9.57
N GLU A 345 14.74 -4.02 -8.47
CA GLU A 345 15.59 -5.08 -7.94
C GLU A 345 14.79 -6.08 -7.11
N THR A 346 15.19 -7.34 -7.17
CA THR A 346 14.66 -8.40 -6.29
C THR A 346 15.21 -8.26 -4.89
N LEU A 347 14.29 -8.07 -3.91
CA LEU A 347 14.63 -7.88 -2.49
C LEU A 347 14.18 -9.09 -1.67
N ILE A 348 15.02 -9.50 -0.71
CA ILE A 348 14.74 -10.62 0.20
C ILE A 348 14.96 -10.23 1.66
N GLU A 349 14.09 -10.70 2.53
CA GLU A 349 14.30 -10.61 3.98
C GLU A 349 13.93 -11.93 4.67
N HIS A 350 14.59 -12.17 5.79
CA HIS A 350 14.25 -13.21 6.76
C HIS A 350 13.65 -12.54 7.99
N PRO A 351 12.32 -12.45 8.13
CA PRO A 351 11.67 -11.70 9.21
C PRO A 351 12.16 -12.06 10.59
N ALA A 352 12.33 -13.35 10.90
CA ALA A 352 12.75 -13.82 12.21
C ALA A 352 14.14 -13.33 12.65
N SER A 353 15.07 -13.03 11.71
CA SER A 353 16.42 -12.50 12.04
C SER A 353 16.59 -11.02 11.72
N MET A 354 15.60 -10.37 11.07
CA MET A 354 15.67 -8.97 10.66
C MET A 354 14.56 -8.15 11.35
N THR A 355 13.40 -8.02 10.74
CA THR A 355 12.32 -7.15 11.24
C THR A 355 11.73 -7.57 12.58
N HIS A 356 11.80 -8.86 12.93
CA HIS A 356 11.32 -9.45 14.19
C HIS A 356 12.46 -10.08 15.01
N SER A 357 13.69 -9.59 14.84
CA SER A 357 14.89 -10.18 15.50
C SER A 357 14.85 -10.15 17.03
N THR A 358 14.03 -9.30 17.61
CA THR A 358 13.83 -9.20 19.07
C THR A 358 12.75 -10.12 19.60
N TYR A 359 11.98 -10.81 18.74
CA TYR A 359 10.92 -11.72 19.14
C TYR A 359 11.48 -13.08 19.56
N THR A 360 10.90 -13.68 20.60
CA THR A 360 11.11 -15.10 20.92
C THR A 360 10.44 -15.99 19.87
N GLU A 361 10.73 -17.29 19.90
CA GLU A 361 10.07 -18.24 18.97
C GLU A 361 8.56 -18.35 19.24
N GLU A 362 8.15 -18.24 20.51
CA GLU A 362 6.74 -18.22 20.91
C GLU A 362 6.02 -16.96 20.38
N GLU A 363 6.67 -15.80 20.44
CA GLU A 363 6.12 -14.54 19.92
C GLU A 363 6.02 -14.54 18.39
N LEU A 364 7.01 -15.11 17.69
CA LEU A 364 6.96 -15.32 16.24
C LEU A 364 5.77 -16.23 15.86
N ALA A 365 5.63 -17.37 16.53
CA ALA A 365 4.55 -18.30 16.30
C ALA A 365 3.17 -17.67 16.58
N ALA A 366 3.04 -16.89 17.65
CA ALA A 366 1.82 -16.15 17.99
C ALA A 366 1.49 -15.09 16.92
N SER A 367 2.51 -14.56 16.23
CA SER A 367 2.35 -13.61 15.12
C SER A 367 2.16 -14.30 13.76
N GLY A 368 2.09 -15.65 13.72
CA GLY A 368 1.94 -16.43 12.49
C GLY A 368 3.19 -16.41 11.58
N ILE A 369 4.37 -16.13 12.15
CA ILE A 369 5.64 -16.06 11.44
C ILE A 369 6.46 -17.30 11.79
N ALA A 370 6.62 -18.22 10.82
CA ALA A 370 7.48 -19.38 11.00
C ALA A 370 8.95 -18.95 11.09
N ALA A 371 9.75 -19.64 11.91
CA ALA A 371 11.15 -19.31 12.11
C ALA A 371 12.02 -19.38 10.85
N GLY A 372 11.59 -20.16 9.83
CA GLY A 372 12.25 -20.28 8.53
C GLY A 372 11.54 -19.48 7.42
N LEU A 373 10.62 -18.58 7.75
CA LEU A 373 9.90 -17.77 6.77
C LEU A 373 10.84 -16.77 6.09
N ILE A 374 10.81 -16.79 4.77
CA ILE A 374 11.49 -15.82 3.90
C ILE A 374 10.43 -15.03 3.15
N ARG A 375 10.58 -13.70 3.09
CA ARG A 375 9.76 -12.84 2.24
C ARG A 375 10.59 -12.37 1.04
N LEU A 376 10.04 -12.50 -0.16
CA LEU A 376 10.66 -12.13 -1.43
C LEU A 376 9.79 -11.14 -2.18
N SER A 377 10.36 -9.99 -2.51
CA SER A 377 9.83 -9.04 -3.48
C SER A 377 10.53 -9.28 -4.81
N VAL A 378 9.84 -9.90 -5.74
CA VAL A 378 10.43 -10.26 -7.03
C VAL A 378 10.50 -9.05 -7.95
N GLY A 379 11.70 -8.74 -8.43
CA GLY A 379 11.99 -7.59 -9.28
C GLY A 379 11.78 -7.82 -10.77
N LEU A 380 12.45 -6.99 -11.56
CA LEU A 380 12.30 -6.92 -13.02
C LEU A 380 13.42 -7.65 -13.78
N GLU A 381 14.36 -8.27 -13.08
CA GLU A 381 15.45 -9.04 -13.65
C GLU A 381 14.92 -10.21 -14.51
N ASN A 382 15.79 -10.92 -15.19
CA ASN A 382 15.40 -12.16 -15.86
C ASN A 382 15.03 -13.21 -14.79
N ALA A 383 13.87 -13.85 -14.93
CA ALA A 383 13.38 -14.83 -13.97
C ALA A 383 14.37 -15.98 -13.76
N GLU A 384 15.03 -16.41 -14.84
CA GLU A 384 16.03 -17.46 -14.84
C GLU A 384 17.24 -17.13 -13.95
N ASP A 385 17.66 -15.87 -13.92
CA ASP A 385 18.80 -15.41 -13.11
C ASP A 385 18.41 -15.39 -11.62
N ILE A 386 17.20 -14.91 -11.29
CA ILE A 386 16.67 -14.94 -9.93
C ILE A 386 16.57 -16.39 -9.43
N ILE A 387 16.02 -17.29 -10.26
CA ILE A 387 15.86 -18.71 -9.95
C ILE A 387 17.23 -19.37 -9.76
N ALA A 388 18.21 -19.05 -10.63
CA ALA A 388 19.56 -19.61 -10.52
C ALA A 388 20.24 -19.20 -9.19
N ASP A 389 20.08 -17.95 -8.76
CA ASP A 389 20.63 -17.47 -7.50
C ASP A 389 19.94 -18.11 -6.28
N LEU A 390 18.61 -18.19 -6.28
CA LEU A 390 17.87 -18.90 -5.24
C LEU A 390 18.24 -20.39 -5.19
N LYS A 391 18.37 -21.02 -6.34
CA LYS A 391 18.72 -22.46 -6.43
C LYS A 391 20.08 -22.74 -5.82
N GLN A 392 21.13 -21.99 -6.22
CA GLN A 392 22.48 -22.24 -5.70
C GLN A 392 22.57 -22.05 -4.16
N ALA A 393 21.73 -21.12 -3.61
CA ALA A 393 21.68 -20.91 -2.17
C ALA A 393 20.87 -22.01 -1.44
N LEU A 394 19.72 -22.43 -2.01
CA LEU A 394 18.89 -23.52 -1.47
C LEU A 394 19.59 -24.89 -1.53
N ASP A 395 20.36 -25.16 -2.58
CA ASP A 395 21.12 -26.42 -2.72
C ASP A 395 22.22 -26.59 -1.64
N GLN A 396 22.54 -25.53 -0.89
CA GLN A 396 23.48 -25.57 0.21
C GLN A 396 22.83 -25.93 1.56
N LEU A 397 21.49 -25.89 1.67
CA LEU A 397 20.78 -26.20 2.91
C LEU A 397 20.77 -27.71 3.16
#